data_1059c2fc8e760573f0386e54e7afe9a1
#
_entry.id   1059c2fc8e760573f0386e54e7afe9a1
#
_cell.length_a   1.000
_cell.length_b   1.000
_cell.length_c   1.000
_cell.angle_alpha   90.00
_cell.angle_beta   90.00
_cell.angle_gamma   90.00
#
_symmetry.space_group_name_H-M   'P 1'
#
loop_
_entity.id
_entity.type
_entity.pdbx_description
1 polymer ?
#
loop_
_entity_poly.entity_id
_entity_poly.type
_entity_poly.pdbx_seq_one_letter_code
_entity_poly.pdbx_strand_id
1 'polypeptide(L)'
;MILDEAISPTTITNLPNQLMRSLLILLLSASFLQVSPAQTEFTFKDTQSARPNIVMIMADDLGFSDIGCYGSEIPTPNLDQLAQDGLRFTQFYNTAKCHSSRVSLLTGLYCDQAGGATLSRGATFAEHLGDQYHSMMVGKWHLDQQPTDFGFDRYWGHLSGATNFFTGDNSFRLDGQPWKVPATHKEKPFYTTNVITDFAIDFLSEHQTENLKLKTSNSPKPFLLYCAYNAPHYPLQAPEAAVKKHEGKYSEGWDVLRKRRHEKQIATGLLPAKWKLSPRAAHVPAWDSLTPEEKQWEEDRMEVYAAMIDVLDQNIGRLIAHLKAKGLYQNTAIFFCSDNGACPFDRTRGKEKKPWDPKSYWCYDVGWASVGNTPFRLYKQNQHEGGIASPMIAKLPGNFPLKKAKGDPTRKKTPLGTITDQPAHLIDFLPSFLEFSGTQYQRKVADRNIDPLEGKSLLPIFTGDKREPHDPLYFHYATDRALRSGDWKIASAKGGKWELYNLADDRTELNDLAAKHPAKVEKMATQWFAIAKDKERLKGKQLKPVKAKLTPKKFGGRRDPGIEKK
;
A
#
# COMPACT_ATOMS: atom_id res chain seq x y z
N MET A 1 27.35 0.54 64.75
CA MET A 1 26.80 0.80 66.08
C MET A 1 25.43 1.42 65.89
N ILE A 2 24.41 0.53 65.90
CA ILE A 2 23.20 0.61 66.73
C ILE A 2 22.15 1.58 66.10
N LEU A 3 20.88 1.26 65.81
CA LEU A 3 19.95 0.20 66.25
C LEU A 3 18.82 0.08 65.22
N ASP A 4 18.41 -1.18 64.97
CA ASP A 4 17.08 -1.57 64.57
C ASP A 4 16.06 -1.18 65.64
N GLU A 5 14.93 -0.59 65.26
CA GLU A 5 13.69 -0.68 66.03
C GLU A 5 12.52 -1.10 65.16
N ALA A 6 12.12 -2.33 65.40
CA ALA A 6 10.92 -2.94 64.87
C ALA A 6 9.66 -2.31 65.49
N ILE A 7 8.75 -1.80 64.69
CA ILE A 7 7.43 -1.34 65.11
C ILE A 7 6.49 -2.57 65.22
N SER A 8 6.08 -2.85 66.45
CA SER A 8 5.14 -3.90 66.84
C SER A 8 3.73 -3.70 66.27
N PRO A 9 2.97 -4.79 65.97
CA PRO A 9 1.67 -4.71 65.26
C PRO A 9 0.45 -4.47 66.19
N THR A 10 0.53 -3.67 67.23
CA THR A 10 -0.57 -3.53 68.23
C THR A 10 -1.12 -2.12 68.43
N THR A 11 -1.18 -1.28 67.37
CA THR A 11 -1.79 0.07 67.51
C THR A 11 -2.70 0.48 66.35
N ILE A 12 -3.49 -0.45 65.85
CA ILE A 12 -4.56 -0.10 64.89
C ILE A 12 -5.89 -0.74 65.35
N THR A 13 -6.39 -0.30 66.50
CA THR A 13 -7.76 -0.70 66.93
C THR A 13 -8.53 0.44 67.61
N ASN A 14 -8.42 1.69 67.19
CA ASN A 14 -9.36 2.72 67.62
C ASN A 14 -9.38 3.92 66.68
N LEU A 15 -9.95 3.74 65.50
CA LEU A 15 -10.39 4.86 64.66
C LEU A 15 -11.92 4.77 64.45
N PRO A 16 -12.66 5.88 64.58
CA PRO A 16 -14.12 5.89 64.46
C PRO A 16 -14.57 5.44 63.08
N ASN A 17 -15.62 4.62 63.05
CA ASN A 17 -16.21 4.01 61.86
C ASN A 17 -16.59 4.96 60.70
N GLN A 18 -16.63 6.26 60.92
CA GLN A 18 -16.92 7.25 59.86
C GLN A 18 -15.69 7.57 58.99
N LEU A 19 -14.45 7.56 59.53
CA LEU A 19 -13.24 7.77 58.76
C LEU A 19 -12.84 6.57 57.90
N MET A 20 -13.14 5.36 58.37
CA MET A 20 -12.90 4.14 57.55
C MET A 20 -13.87 4.04 56.36
N ARG A 21 -15.08 4.51 56.46
CA ARG A 21 -16.02 4.56 55.30
C ARG A 21 -15.60 5.60 54.27
N SER A 22 -15.06 6.72 54.65
CA SER A 22 -14.57 7.76 53.72
C SER A 22 -13.27 7.34 53.05
N LEU A 23 -12.37 6.60 53.71
CA LEU A 23 -11.14 6.09 53.08
C LEU A 23 -11.40 4.90 52.15
N LEU A 24 -12.39 4.06 52.46
CA LEU A 24 -12.80 2.95 51.58
C LEU A 24 -13.54 3.44 50.32
N ILE A 25 -14.26 4.55 50.41
CA ILE A 25 -14.92 5.19 49.27
C ILE A 25 -13.91 5.91 48.37
N LEU A 26 -12.83 6.47 48.92
CA LEU A 26 -11.74 7.07 48.15
C LEU A 26 -10.84 6.02 47.46
N LEU A 27 -10.65 4.83 48.06
CA LEU A 27 -9.88 3.72 47.47
C LEU A 27 -10.70 2.92 46.45
N LEU A 28 -12.03 2.92 46.52
CA LEU A 28 -12.91 2.29 45.52
C LEU A 28 -13.23 3.21 44.33
N SER A 29 -13.01 4.52 44.43
CA SER A 29 -13.14 5.46 43.34
C SER A 29 -11.87 5.64 42.49
N ALA A 30 -10.73 5.09 42.90
CA ALA A 30 -9.45 5.12 42.15
C ALA A 30 -9.23 3.87 41.26
N SER A 31 -10.13 2.90 41.31
CA SER A 31 -10.03 1.67 40.51
C SER A 31 -11.24 1.58 39.59
N PHE A 32 -11.19 2.18 38.46
CA PHE A 32 -11.96 1.93 37.24
C PHE A 32 -12.16 3.24 36.46
N LEU A 33 -11.07 3.95 36.20
CA LEU A 33 -10.98 4.65 34.93
C LEU A 33 -10.50 3.61 33.90
N GLN A 34 -11.39 2.68 33.54
CA GLN A 34 -11.32 2.14 32.19
C GLN A 34 -11.54 3.33 31.27
N VAL A 35 -10.45 3.88 30.75
CA VAL A 35 -10.49 4.67 29.54
C VAL A 35 -10.94 3.70 28.46
N SER A 36 -12.25 3.56 28.30
CA SER A 36 -12.85 3.09 27.06
C SER A 36 -12.22 3.97 25.99
N PRO A 37 -11.58 3.44 24.93
CA PRO A 37 -11.16 4.29 23.84
C PRO A 37 -12.43 4.97 23.36
N ALA A 38 -12.52 6.28 23.53
CA ALA A 38 -13.60 7.06 22.95
C ALA A 38 -13.56 6.75 21.45
N GLN A 39 -14.53 5.98 20.97
CA GLN A 39 -14.76 5.80 19.54
C GLN A 39 -15.12 7.19 19.02
N THR A 40 -14.10 7.89 18.51
CA THR A 40 -14.30 9.14 17.80
C THR A 40 -15.02 8.82 16.51
N GLU A 41 -16.33 8.95 16.53
CA GLU A 41 -17.14 8.89 15.32
C GLU A 41 -16.78 10.06 14.41
N PHE A 42 -16.62 9.81 13.12
CA PHE A 42 -16.50 10.86 12.11
C PHE A 42 -17.84 11.61 12.02
N THR A 43 -17.89 12.81 12.57
CA THR A 43 -19.04 13.71 12.39
C THR A 43 -18.74 14.70 11.25
N PHE A 44 -19.25 14.38 10.06
CA PHE A 44 -19.30 15.38 9.00
C PHE A 44 -20.38 16.42 9.36
N LYS A 45 -19.99 17.65 9.67
CA LYS A 45 -20.94 18.74 9.80
C LYS A 45 -21.44 19.17 8.42
N ASP A 46 -22.75 19.34 8.27
CA ASP A 46 -23.42 19.96 7.12
C ASP A 46 -23.02 21.46 7.04
N THR A 47 -21.82 21.74 6.57
CA THR A 47 -21.41 23.09 6.17
C THR A 47 -20.90 23.00 4.74
N GLN A 48 -21.08 24.02 3.93
CA GLN A 48 -20.38 24.20 2.65
C GLN A 48 -18.88 24.10 2.90
N SER A 49 -18.41 22.87 3.09
CA SER A 49 -17.04 22.58 3.45
C SER A 49 -16.18 22.77 2.20
N ALA A 50 -15.08 23.48 2.36
CA ALA A 50 -14.04 23.57 1.35
C ALA A 50 -13.63 22.16 0.89
N ARG A 51 -13.31 22.00 -0.41
CA ARG A 51 -12.78 20.75 -0.98
C ARG A 51 -11.62 20.25 -0.11
N PRO A 52 -11.57 18.94 0.20
CA PRO A 52 -10.50 18.40 1.04
C PRO A 52 -9.16 18.40 0.29
N ASN A 53 -8.08 18.50 1.04
CA ASN A 53 -6.77 18.13 0.52
C ASN A 53 -6.68 16.62 0.33
N ILE A 54 -5.83 16.18 -0.59
CA ILE A 54 -5.64 14.77 -0.92
C ILE A 54 -4.15 14.42 -0.81
N VAL A 55 -3.82 13.38 -0.04
CA VAL A 55 -2.50 12.78 0.01
C VAL A 55 -2.63 11.33 -0.41
N MET A 56 -1.96 10.97 -1.50
CA MET A 56 -1.84 9.60 -1.98
C MET A 56 -0.42 9.10 -1.72
N ILE A 57 -0.25 8.06 -0.91
CA ILE A 57 1.04 7.45 -0.57
C ILE A 57 1.10 6.06 -1.20
N MET A 58 2.11 5.82 -2.02
CA MET A 58 2.34 4.52 -2.63
C MET A 58 3.73 4.00 -2.26
N ALA A 59 3.80 2.80 -1.67
CA ALA A 59 5.01 2.03 -1.51
C ALA A 59 5.28 1.18 -2.77
N ASP A 60 6.53 0.76 -2.97
CA ASP A 60 6.99 0.01 -4.15
C ASP A 60 7.50 -1.37 -3.72
N ASP A 61 6.91 -2.44 -4.26
CA ASP A 61 7.22 -3.85 -3.94
C ASP A 61 6.90 -4.27 -2.49
N LEU A 62 6.02 -3.58 -1.78
CA LEU A 62 5.60 -3.93 -0.44
C LEU A 62 4.50 -5.01 -0.48
N GLY A 63 4.73 -6.15 0.17
CA GLY A 63 3.78 -7.25 0.22
C GLY A 63 2.55 -6.96 1.09
N PHE A 64 1.50 -7.77 0.91
CA PHE A 64 0.22 -7.62 1.62
C PHE A 64 0.35 -7.60 3.14
N SER A 65 1.28 -8.39 3.69
CA SER A 65 1.45 -8.55 5.13
C SER A 65 2.66 -7.82 5.71
N ASP A 66 3.30 -6.90 4.99
CA ASP A 66 4.58 -6.32 5.40
C ASP A 66 4.47 -5.12 6.37
N ILE A 67 3.26 -4.71 6.75
CA ILE A 67 3.04 -3.67 7.77
C ILE A 67 2.27 -4.20 8.97
N GLY A 68 2.46 -3.60 10.15
CA GLY A 68 1.98 -4.09 11.45
C GLY A 68 0.48 -4.36 11.49
N CYS A 69 -0.35 -3.42 10.98
CA CYS A 69 -1.80 -3.56 10.95
C CYS A 69 -2.32 -4.58 9.90
N TYR A 70 -1.42 -5.16 9.08
CA TYR A 70 -1.68 -6.28 8.17
C TYR A 70 -0.97 -7.58 8.58
N GLY A 71 -0.41 -7.65 9.78
CA GLY A 71 0.10 -8.87 10.40
C GLY A 71 1.61 -8.92 10.60
N SER A 72 2.39 -7.98 10.06
CA SER A 72 3.85 -7.96 10.19
C SER A 72 4.33 -7.86 11.63
N GLU A 73 5.54 -8.36 11.85
CA GLU A 73 6.38 -8.10 13.02
C GLU A 73 7.23 -6.84 12.86
N ILE A 74 7.35 -6.32 11.61
CA ILE A 74 8.06 -5.08 11.33
C ILE A 74 7.29 -3.91 11.98
N PRO A 75 7.95 -3.09 12.80
CA PRO A 75 7.27 -1.96 13.45
C PRO A 75 6.87 -0.89 12.42
N THR A 76 5.57 -0.61 12.33
CA THR A 76 5.02 0.47 11.49
C THR A 76 4.00 1.32 12.26
N PRO A 77 4.41 1.94 13.39
CA PRO A 77 3.47 2.60 14.31
C PRO A 77 2.69 3.75 13.66
N ASN A 78 3.26 4.44 12.67
CA ASN A 78 2.59 5.56 11.99
C ASN A 78 1.51 5.08 11.01
N LEU A 79 1.78 4.01 10.27
CA LEU A 79 0.79 3.35 9.41
C LEU A 79 -0.28 2.65 10.25
N ASP A 80 0.09 2.04 11.37
CA ASP A 80 -0.85 1.40 12.29
C ASP A 80 -1.78 2.43 12.91
N GLN A 81 -1.27 3.63 13.27
CA GLN A 81 -2.10 4.74 13.74
C GLN A 81 -3.01 5.27 12.62
N LEU A 82 -2.49 5.41 11.39
CA LEU A 82 -3.31 5.83 10.25
C LEU A 82 -4.46 4.84 9.99
N ALA A 83 -4.20 3.54 10.17
CA ALA A 83 -5.22 2.49 10.07
C ALA A 83 -6.27 2.57 11.19
N GLN A 84 -5.88 2.96 12.40
CA GLN A 84 -6.81 3.25 13.50
C GLN A 84 -7.65 4.50 13.26
N ASP A 85 -7.05 5.53 12.63
CA ASP A 85 -7.74 6.78 12.26
C ASP A 85 -8.59 6.63 10.99
N GLY A 86 -8.60 5.45 10.35
CA GLY A 86 -9.20 5.25 9.05
C GLY A 86 -9.86 3.89 8.85
N LEU A 87 -9.84 3.44 7.60
CA LEU A 87 -10.42 2.20 7.11
C LEU A 87 -9.34 1.34 6.46
N ARG A 88 -9.31 0.03 6.77
CA ARG A 88 -8.45 -0.97 6.12
C ARG A 88 -9.24 -1.81 5.13
N PHE A 89 -8.64 -2.08 3.96
CA PHE A 89 -9.23 -2.94 2.95
C PHE A 89 -8.55 -4.31 2.95
N THR A 90 -9.33 -5.38 3.05
CA THR A 90 -8.79 -6.74 2.90
C THR A 90 -8.71 -7.15 1.43
N GLN A 91 -9.50 -6.55 0.54
CA GLN A 91 -9.61 -6.90 -0.86
C GLN A 91 -9.32 -5.69 -1.78
N PHE A 92 -8.14 -5.07 -1.60
CA PHE A 92 -7.66 -4.03 -2.48
C PHE A 92 -6.67 -4.60 -3.50
N TYR A 93 -6.83 -4.20 -4.77
CA TYR A 93 -6.10 -4.77 -5.88
C TYR A 93 -5.27 -3.76 -6.66
N ASN A 94 -4.13 -4.23 -7.16
CA ASN A 94 -3.23 -3.57 -8.08
C ASN A 94 -3.10 -4.41 -9.38
N THR A 95 -2.15 -4.07 -10.27
CA THR A 95 -1.93 -4.77 -11.54
C THR A 95 -0.70 -5.70 -11.52
N ALA A 96 -0.22 -6.08 -10.37
CA ALA A 96 0.96 -6.92 -10.12
C ALA A 96 2.29 -6.36 -10.67
N LYS A 97 2.33 -5.12 -11.18
CA LYS A 97 3.56 -4.54 -11.74
C LYS A 97 3.58 -3.02 -11.59
N CYS A 98 4.73 -2.48 -11.17
CA CYS A 98 4.88 -1.08 -10.78
C CYS A 98 4.42 -0.07 -11.85
N HIS A 99 4.93 -0.12 -13.10
CA HIS A 99 4.52 0.86 -14.10
C HIS A 99 3.03 0.77 -14.45
N SER A 100 2.49 -0.44 -14.62
CA SER A 100 1.07 -0.62 -14.96
C SER A 100 0.14 -0.21 -13.82
N SER A 101 0.54 -0.45 -12.57
CA SER A 101 -0.19 0.02 -11.39
C SER A 101 -0.21 1.55 -11.28
N ARG A 102 0.92 2.20 -11.61
CA ARG A 102 1.02 3.67 -11.62
C ARG A 102 0.14 4.27 -12.71
N VAL A 103 0.12 3.69 -13.92
CA VAL A 103 -0.84 4.08 -14.98
C VAL A 103 -2.28 3.96 -14.48
N SER A 104 -2.65 2.80 -13.93
CA SER A 104 -4.03 2.56 -13.46
C SER A 104 -4.44 3.48 -12.32
N LEU A 105 -3.54 3.73 -11.35
CA LEU A 105 -3.77 4.68 -10.27
C LEU A 105 -4.04 6.09 -10.79
N LEU A 106 -3.16 6.56 -11.68
CA LEU A 106 -3.20 7.94 -12.17
C LEU A 106 -4.43 8.23 -13.03
N THR A 107 -4.86 7.24 -13.84
CA THR A 107 -5.83 7.46 -14.92
C THR A 107 -7.22 6.88 -14.67
N GLY A 108 -7.38 6.00 -13.67
CA GLY A 108 -8.64 5.26 -13.47
C GLY A 108 -8.97 4.27 -14.58
N LEU A 109 -7.98 3.91 -15.40
CA LEU A 109 -8.09 3.01 -16.56
C LEU A 109 -7.19 1.78 -16.39
N TYR A 110 -7.45 0.73 -17.14
CA TYR A 110 -6.48 -0.35 -17.29
C TYR A 110 -5.24 0.13 -18.05
N CYS A 111 -4.10 -0.50 -17.82
CA CYS A 111 -2.80 0.04 -18.23
C CYS A 111 -2.73 0.28 -19.77
N ASP A 112 -2.96 -0.77 -20.57
CA ASP A 112 -2.83 -0.65 -22.02
C ASP A 112 -4.00 0.13 -22.64
N GLN A 113 -5.17 0.17 -21.98
CA GLN A 113 -6.29 1.05 -22.32
C GLN A 113 -5.87 2.53 -22.24
N ALA A 114 -5.16 2.91 -21.18
CA ALA A 114 -4.64 4.28 -21.04
C ALA A 114 -3.53 4.64 -22.05
N GLY A 115 -3.01 3.67 -22.78
CA GLY A 115 -1.86 3.83 -23.69
C GLY A 115 -0.54 3.43 -23.05
N GLY A 116 -0.55 2.64 -21.97
CA GLY A 116 0.65 2.23 -21.23
C GLY A 116 1.40 3.42 -20.63
N ALA A 117 2.71 3.33 -20.59
CA ALA A 117 3.57 4.36 -19.99
C ALA A 117 3.48 5.74 -20.68
N THR A 118 3.00 5.81 -21.94
CA THR A 118 2.86 7.07 -22.68
C THR A 118 1.63 7.88 -22.29
N LEU A 119 0.65 7.28 -21.60
CA LEU A 119 -0.67 7.86 -21.27
C LEU A 119 -1.40 8.47 -22.48
N SER A 120 -1.16 7.92 -23.68
CA SER A 120 -1.69 8.51 -24.93
C SER A 120 -3.22 8.51 -25.04
N ARG A 121 -3.91 7.73 -24.20
CA ARG A 121 -5.38 7.65 -24.12
C ARG A 121 -5.89 7.76 -22.67
N GLY A 122 -5.02 8.08 -21.73
CA GLY A 122 -5.32 8.35 -20.34
C GLY A 122 -4.99 9.79 -19.96
N ALA A 123 -5.66 10.33 -18.98
CA ALA A 123 -5.28 11.57 -18.31
C ALA A 123 -5.16 11.31 -16.82
N THR A 124 -4.21 11.97 -16.17
CA THR A 124 -3.94 11.78 -14.76
C THR A 124 -4.99 12.47 -13.90
N PHE A 125 -5.09 12.06 -12.64
CA PHE A 125 -5.93 12.78 -11.67
C PHE A 125 -5.47 14.24 -11.50
N ALA A 126 -4.17 14.55 -11.69
CA ALA A 126 -3.69 15.94 -11.64
C ALA A 126 -4.24 16.77 -12.80
N GLU A 127 -4.26 16.22 -14.02
CA GLU A 127 -4.86 16.89 -15.18
C GLU A 127 -6.37 17.07 -15.03
N HIS A 128 -7.09 16.08 -14.51
CA HIS A 128 -8.54 16.20 -14.29
C HIS A 128 -8.90 17.21 -13.20
N LEU A 129 -8.12 17.28 -12.11
CA LEU A 129 -8.34 18.24 -11.05
C LEU A 129 -7.95 19.67 -11.46
N GLY A 130 -6.97 19.81 -12.35
CA GLY A 130 -6.60 21.08 -13.00
C GLY A 130 -6.43 22.23 -12.01
N ASP A 131 -6.92 23.40 -12.38
CA ASP A 131 -6.82 24.61 -11.56
C ASP A 131 -7.54 24.57 -10.21
N GLN A 132 -8.35 23.53 -9.97
CA GLN A 132 -9.06 23.38 -8.69
C GLN A 132 -8.18 22.89 -7.56
N TYR A 133 -7.04 22.27 -7.88
CA TYR A 133 -6.05 21.78 -6.94
C TYR A 133 -4.64 22.27 -7.31
N HIS A 134 -3.79 22.45 -6.32
CA HIS A 134 -2.35 22.52 -6.52
C HIS A 134 -1.80 21.10 -6.46
N SER A 135 -1.43 20.55 -7.60
CA SER A 135 -1.04 19.14 -7.75
C SER A 135 0.47 18.97 -7.64
N MET A 136 0.91 18.24 -6.64
CA MET A 136 2.34 18.02 -6.34
C MET A 136 2.66 16.54 -6.32
N MET A 137 3.84 16.17 -6.80
CA MET A 137 4.32 14.80 -6.75
C MET A 137 5.77 14.73 -6.25
N VAL A 138 6.07 13.72 -5.44
CA VAL A 138 7.43 13.41 -5.01
C VAL A 138 7.72 11.92 -5.19
N GLY A 139 8.97 11.60 -5.62
CA GLY A 139 9.48 10.23 -5.70
C GLY A 139 9.44 9.61 -7.09
N LYS A 140 9.08 8.34 -7.17
CA LYS A 140 9.19 7.50 -8.37
C LYS A 140 8.05 7.75 -9.36
N TRP A 141 8.40 8.11 -10.60
CA TRP A 141 7.45 8.23 -11.72
C TRP A 141 7.25 6.91 -12.48
N HIS A 142 8.30 6.39 -13.07
CA HIS A 142 8.33 5.12 -13.81
C HIS A 142 7.38 5.04 -15.02
N LEU A 143 7.07 6.16 -15.64
CA LEU A 143 6.38 6.27 -16.92
C LEU A 143 7.23 7.06 -17.91
N ASP A 144 6.76 7.17 -19.15
CA ASP A 144 7.41 8.01 -20.16
C ASP A 144 7.15 9.49 -19.86
N GLN A 145 8.03 10.38 -20.38
CA GLN A 145 7.97 11.81 -20.09
C GLN A 145 8.13 12.07 -18.56
N GLN A 146 7.55 13.14 -18.04
CA GLN A 146 7.69 13.50 -16.63
C GLN A 146 6.38 14.03 -16.04
N PRO A 147 6.20 14.04 -14.73
CA PRO A 147 4.94 14.43 -14.09
C PRO A 147 4.42 15.82 -14.46
N THR A 148 5.31 16.79 -14.69
CA THR A 148 4.94 18.14 -15.10
C THR A 148 4.28 18.20 -16.48
N ASP A 149 4.54 17.21 -17.34
CA ASP A 149 3.86 17.09 -18.64
C ASP A 149 2.43 16.54 -18.52
N PHE A 150 2.06 16.09 -17.32
CA PHE A 150 0.79 15.44 -17.01
C PHE A 150 0.04 16.09 -15.82
N GLY A 151 0.10 17.42 -15.73
CA GLY A 151 -0.73 18.23 -14.85
C GLY A 151 -0.24 18.40 -13.40
N PHE A 152 0.95 17.90 -13.06
CA PHE A 152 1.55 18.23 -11.77
C PHE A 152 2.25 19.58 -11.83
N ASP A 153 1.87 20.49 -10.92
CA ASP A 153 2.47 21.83 -10.79
C ASP A 153 3.90 21.77 -10.25
N ARG A 154 4.17 20.80 -9.36
CA ARG A 154 5.48 20.57 -8.75
C ARG A 154 5.85 19.10 -8.80
N TYR A 155 7.11 18.82 -9.05
CA TYR A 155 7.67 17.47 -9.02
C TYR A 155 9.11 17.45 -8.52
N TRP A 156 9.40 16.55 -7.60
CA TRP A 156 10.76 16.12 -7.30
C TRP A 156 10.84 14.59 -7.22
N GLY A 157 11.82 14.00 -7.91
CA GLY A 157 12.03 12.55 -7.84
C GLY A 157 12.76 12.01 -9.05
N HIS A 158 12.65 10.68 -9.24
CA HIS A 158 13.32 9.97 -10.32
C HIS A 158 12.32 9.39 -11.33
N LEU A 159 12.67 9.47 -12.63
CA LEU A 159 11.84 8.94 -13.72
C LEU A 159 12.04 7.44 -13.92
N SER A 160 13.17 6.88 -13.43
CA SER A 160 13.54 5.48 -13.58
C SER A 160 12.66 4.52 -12.77
N GLY A 161 12.64 3.24 -13.17
CA GLY A 161 11.90 2.18 -12.45
C GLY A 161 12.56 1.71 -11.16
N ALA A 162 13.86 2.00 -10.97
CA ALA A 162 14.64 1.71 -9.77
C ALA A 162 15.83 2.66 -9.71
N THR A 163 16.25 3.05 -8.53
CA THR A 163 17.40 3.92 -8.32
C THR A 163 18.21 3.49 -7.09
N ASN A 164 19.45 3.90 -7.01
CA ASN A 164 20.26 3.72 -5.82
C ASN A 164 19.76 4.65 -4.70
N PHE A 165 19.57 4.13 -3.49
CA PHE A 165 18.99 4.93 -2.40
C PHE A 165 19.93 6.00 -1.85
N PHE A 166 21.26 5.83 -2.00
CA PHE A 166 22.27 6.76 -1.47
C PHE A 166 22.84 7.70 -2.53
N THR A 167 22.88 7.29 -3.79
CA THR A 167 23.51 8.08 -4.86
C THR A 167 22.55 8.50 -5.96
N GLY A 168 21.32 7.97 -5.95
CA GLY A 168 20.37 8.21 -7.03
C GLY A 168 20.85 7.72 -8.40
N ASP A 169 20.32 8.34 -9.45
CA ASP A 169 20.74 8.17 -10.86
C ASP A 169 20.50 9.48 -11.66
N ASN A 170 20.79 9.46 -12.95
CA ASN A 170 20.65 10.63 -13.83
C ASN A 170 19.19 10.98 -14.19
N SER A 171 18.19 10.21 -13.73
CA SER A 171 16.78 10.44 -14.01
C SER A 171 16.09 11.39 -13.02
N PHE A 172 16.80 11.87 -11.98
CA PHE A 172 16.23 12.80 -11.03
C PHE A 172 15.89 14.15 -11.67
N ARG A 173 14.73 14.67 -11.30
CA ARG A 173 14.20 15.95 -11.78
C ARG A 173 13.67 16.79 -10.62
N LEU A 174 13.75 18.10 -10.78
CA LEU A 174 12.99 19.09 -10.00
C LEU A 174 12.25 19.99 -10.98
N ASP A 175 10.92 19.95 -10.95
CA ASP A 175 10.05 20.76 -11.80
C ASP A 175 10.45 20.73 -13.29
N GLY A 176 10.68 19.51 -13.80
CA GLY A 176 11.05 19.28 -15.19
C GLY A 176 12.56 19.39 -15.49
N GLN A 177 13.35 20.00 -14.61
CA GLN A 177 14.79 20.20 -14.85
C GLN A 177 15.63 19.07 -14.24
N PRO A 178 16.75 18.68 -14.90
CA PRO A 178 17.69 17.73 -14.32
C PRO A 178 18.15 18.16 -12.93
N TRP A 179 18.08 17.24 -11.97
CA TRP A 179 18.51 17.49 -10.60
C TRP A 179 19.65 16.53 -10.22
N LYS A 180 20.81 17.10 -9.91
CA LYS A 180 21.98 16.31 -9.51
C LYS A 180 21.85 15.90 -8.05
N VAL A 181 21.91 14.60 -7.79
CA VAL A 181 21.85 14.06 -6.44
C VAL A 181 23.11 14.50 -5.66
N PRO A 182 22.96 15.24 -4.55
CA PRO A 182 24.08 15.66 -3.71
C PRO A 182 24.49 14.53 -2.76
N ALA A 183 25.70 14.62 -2.19
CA ALA A 183 26.11 13.71 -1.12
C ALA A 183 25.31 13.88 0.17
N THR A 184 24.86 15.11 0.44
CA THR A 184 24.04 15.46 1.61
C THR A 184 22.84 16.30 1.21
N HIS A 185 21.74 16.16 1.93
CA HIS A 185 20.55 17.00 1.81
C HIS A 185 20.10 17.46 3.20
N LYS A 186 19.89 18.78 3.37
CA LYS A 186 19.60 19.36 4.69
C LYS A 186 20.56 18.88 5.78
N GLU A 187 21.87 18.95 5.49
CA GLU A 187 22.99 18.58 6.38
C GLU A 187 23.08 17.10 6.77
N LYS A 188 22.24 16.24 6.19
CA LYS A 188 22.23 14.78 6.43
C LYS A 188 22.71 14.04 5.17
N PRO A 189 23.32 12.86 5.31
CA PRO A 189 23.61 12.01 4.16
C PRO A 189 22.36 11.78 3.31
N PHE A 190 22.54 11.87 1.97
CA PHE A 190 21.41 11.65 1.07
C PHE A 190 20.90 10.21 1.22
N TYR A 191 19.60 10.08 1.40
CA TYR A 191 18.87 8.81 1.35
C TYR A 191 17.50 9.05 0.75
N THR A 192 17.22 8.45 -0.39
CA THR A 192 16.06 8.80 -1.24
C THR A 192 14.75 8.85 -0.48
N THR A 193 14.47 7.87 0.40
CA THR A 193 13.22 7.83 1.19
C THR A 193 13.06 9.06 2.07
N ASN A 194 14.16 9.52 2.71
CA ASN A 194 14.13 10.73 3.54
C ASN A 194 13.88 11.98 2.69
N VAL A 195 14.57 12.07 1.56
CA VAL A 195 14.52 13.26 0.69
C VAL A 195 13.17 13.38 -0.03
N ILE A 196 12.50 12.26 -0.35
CA ILE A 196 11.10 12.27 -0.82
C ILE A 196 10.21 13.01 0.19
N THR A 197 10.34 12.69 1.48
CA THR A 197 9.55 13.36 2.53
C THR A 197 9.97 14.81 2.73
N ASP A 198 11.26 15.12 2.63
CA ASP A 198 11.74 16.49 2.76
C ASP A 198 11.11 17.38 1.69
N PHE A 199 11.10 16.96 0.41
CA PHE A 199 10.46 17.73 -0.66
C PHE A 199 8.94 17.76 -0.54
N ALA A 200 8.30 16.69 -0.05
CA ALA A 200 6.86 16.72 0.25
C ALA A 200 6.51 17.82 1.25
N ILE A 201 7.28 17.93 2.33
CA ILE A 201 7.11 18.94 3.37
C ILE A 201 7.43 20.34 2.84
N ASP A 202 8.47 20.49 2.02
CA ASP A 202 8.84 21.76 1.41
C ASP A 202 7.72 22.27 0.49
N PHE A 203 7.23 21.43 -0.43
CA PHE A 203 6.13 21.77 -1.34
C PHE A 203 4.85 22.16 -0.60
N LEU A 204 4.50 21.44 0.46
CA LEU A 204 3.35 21.78 1.31
C LEU A 204 3.54 23.12 2.01
N SER A 205 4.75 23.43 2.47
CA SER A 205 5.06 24.69 3.15
C SER A 205 5.02 25.88 2.19
N GLU A 206 5.54 25.70 0.98
CA GLU A 206 5.47 26.70 -0.10
C GLU A 206 4.01 26.96 -0.50
N HIS A 207 3.22 25.91 -0.73
CA HIS A 207 1.80 26.02 -1.03
C HIS A 207 1.01 26.79 0.05
N GLN A 208 1.27 26.52 1.33
CA GLN A 208 0.65 27.28 2.42
C GLN A 208 1.03 28.76 2.38
N THR A 209 2.30 29.07 2.11
CA THR A 209 2.79 30.44 2.03
C THR A 209 2.13 31.20 0.88
N GLU A 210 1.93 30.55 -0.27
CA GLU A 210 1.21 31.11 -1.41
C GLU A 210 -0.26 31.37 -1.10
N ASN A 211 -0.95 30.42 -0.49
CA ASN A 211 -2.34 30.58 -0.05
C ASN A 211 -2.50 31.73 0.97
N LEU A 212 -1.51 31.96 1.83
CA LEU A 212 -1.53 33.10 2.78
C LEU A 212 -1.36 34.45 2.08
N LYS A 213 -0.60 34.50 0.98
CA LYS A 213 -0.43 35.74 0.18
C LYS A 213 -1.68 36.08 -0.62
N LEU A 214 -2.43 35.06 -1.05
CA LEU A 214 -3.66 35.20 -1.85
C LEU A 214 -4.90 35.57 -1.02
N LYS A 215 -4.76 36.12 0.21
CA LYS A 215 -5.83 36.49 1.17
C LYS A 215 -6.98 37.36 0.61
N THR A 216 -6.92 37.77 -0.63
CA THR A 216 -7.99 38.52 -1.33
C THR A 216 -8.93 37.64 -2.15
N SER A 217 -8.64 36.32 -2.35
CA SER A 217 -9.51 35.37 -3.03
C SER A 217 -10.27 34.47 -2.04
N ASN A 218 -11.52 34.22 -2.33
CA ASN A 218 -12.58 33.71 -1.45
C ASN A 218 -12.37 32.31 -0.83
N SER A 219 -11.29 31.58 -1.11
CA SER A 219 -10.97 30.29 -0.45
C SER A 219 -9.55 29.85 -0.80
N PRO A 220 -8.77 29.30 0.16
CA PRO A 220 -7.47 28.72 -0.15
C PRO A 220 -7.62 27.53 -1.11
N LYS A 221 -6.75 27.46 -2.13
CA LYS A 221 -6.73 26.35 -3.10
C LYS A 221 -6.31 25.07 -2.35
N PRO A 222 -7.06 23.96 -2.43
CA PRO A 222 -6.64 22.69 -1.84
C PRO A 222 -5.46 22.10 -2.60
N PHE A 223 -4.73 21.18 -1.98
CA PHE A 223 -3.65 20.48 -2.64
C PHE A 223 -3.98 18.98 -2.88
N LEU A 224 -3.38 18.45 -3.94
CA LEU A 224 -3.16 17.04 -4.17
C LEU A 224 -1.66 16.76 -4.04
N LEU A 225 -1.26 15.83 -3.17
CA LEU A 225 0.12 15.39 -3.02
C LEU A 225 0.23 13.89 -3.29
N TYR A 226 0.96 13.49 -4.33
CA TYR A 226 1.28 12.09 -4.59
C TYR A 226 2.71 11.80 -4.11
N CYS A 227 2.82 11.04 -3.00
CA CYS A 227 4.08 10.55 -2.44
C CYS A 227 4.34 9.12 -2.96
N ALA A 228 5.12 9.00 -4.01
CA ALA A 228 5.47 7.74 -4.65
C ALA A 228 6.84 7.26 -4.14
N TYR A 229 6.85 6.63 -2.96
CA TYR A 229 8.08 6.09 -2.41
C TYR A 229 8.63 4.95 -3.26
N ASN A 230 9.94 4.87 -3.36
CA ASN A 230 10.64 3.74 -3.98
C ASN A 230 11.00 2.64 -2.98
N ALA A 231 10.81 2.86 -1.68
CA ALA A 231 10.97 1.83 -0.64
C ALA A 231 9.73 0.91 -0.57
N PRO A 232 9.94 -0.39 -0.30
CA PRO A 232 11.18 -1.13 -0.11
C PRO A 232 11.73 -1.83 -1.38
N HIS A 233 11.51 -1.26 -2.59
CA HIS A 233 11.98 -1.84 -3.87
C HIS A 233 13.51 -2.02 -3.90
N TYR A 234 13.95 -2.96 -4.74
CA TYR A 234 15.36 -3.16 -5.11
C TYR A 234 16.06 -1.85 -5.57
N PRO A 235 17.35 -1.63 -5.21
CA PRO A 235 18.20 -2.46 -4.35
C PRO A 235 17.82 -2.35 -2.87
N LEU A 236 18.02 -3.45 -2.10
CA LEU A 236 17.86 -3.40 -0.65
C LEU A 236 19.05 -2.62 -0.07
N GLN A 237 18.79 -1.38 0.29
CA GLN A 237 19.74 -0.44 0.84
C GLN A 237 19.07 0.36 1.96
N ALA A 238 19.65 0.38 3.16
CA ALA A 238 19.16 1.15 4.28
C ALA A 238 20.32 1.73 5.12
N PRO A 239 20.09 2.86 5.82
CA PRO A 239 21.08 3.40 6.74
C PRO A 239 21.49 2.37 7.80
N GLU A 240 22.79 2.30 8.11
CA GLU A 240 23.36 1.33 9.05
C GLU A 240 22.61 1.27 10.39
N ALA A 241 22.34 2.43 10.97
CA ALA A 241 21.62 2.52 12.23
C ALA A 241 20.18 1.96 12.17
N ALA A 242 19.55 1.97 10.99
CA ALA A 242 18.24 1.36 10.79
C ALA A 242 18.35 -0.16 10.69
N VAL A 243 19.35 -0.69 9.96
CA VAL A 243 19.58 -2.13 9.83
C VAL A 243 19.87 -2.76 11.19
N LYS A 244 20.76 -2.15 11.98
CA LYS A 244 21.13 -2.63 13.33
C LYS A 244 19.95 -2.79 14.29
N LYS A 245 18.86 -2.08 14.11
CA LYS A 245 17.63 -2.28 14.90
C LYS A 245 16.94 -3.61 14.64
N HIS A 246 17.24 -4.24 13.53
CA HIS A 246 16.59 -5.46 13.06
C HIS A 246 17.51 -6.69 13.14
N GLU A 247 18.77 -6.54 13.55
CA GLU A 247 19.72 -7.63 13.70
C GLU A 247 19.17 -8.75 14.60
N GLY A 248 19.31 -10.00 14.14
CA GLY A 248 18.92 -11.23 14.87
C GLY A 248 17.41 -11.49 14.95
N LYS A 249 16.57 -10.69 14.29
CA LYS A 249 15.10 -10.83 14.40
C LYS A 249 14.49 -11.84 13.41
N TYR A 250 15.27 -12.36 12.47
CA TYR A 250 14.75 -13.18 11.37
C TYR A 250 15.36 -14.58 11.31
N SER A 251 16.12 -14.98 12.36
CA SER A 251 16.77 -16.30 12.48
C SER A 251 15.81 -17.49 12.47
N GLU A 252 14.53 -17.28 12.85
CA GLU A 252 13.49 -18.32 12.79
C GLU A 252 13.06 -18.66 11.34
N GLY A 253 13.36 -17.77 10.38
CA GLY A 253 13.14 -17.96 8.96
C GLY A 253 11.69 -17.80 8.50
N TRP A 254 11.51 -17.94 7.18
CA TRP A 254 10.25 -17.64 6.49
C TRP A 254 9.10 -18.59 6.83
N ASP A 255 9.35 -19.88 7.11
CA ASP A 255 8.28 -20.84 7.40
C ASP A 255 7.56 -20.48 8.71
N VAL A 256 8.33 -20.12 9.74
CA VAL A 256 7.80 -19.70 11.05
C VAL A 256 7.09 -18.33 10.95
N LEU A 257 7.74 -17.37 10.29
CA LEU A 257 7.19 -16.02 10.17
C LEU A 257 5.89 -15.98 9.37
N ARG A 258 5.78 -16.76 8.27
CA ARG A 258 4.53 -16.88 7.52
C ARG A 258 3.38 -17.38 8.39
N LYS A 259 3.63 -18.40 9.18
CA LYS A 259 2.63 -18.95 10.11
C LYS A 259 2.22 -17.90 11.15
N ARG A 260 3.18 -17.23 11.77
CA ARG A 260 2.94 -16.18 12.79
C ARG A 260 2.15 -15.00 12.23
N ARG A 261 2.50 -14.51 11.02
CA ARG A 261 1.76 -13.44 10.35
C ARG A 261 0.31 -13.84 10.07
N HIS A 262 0.07 -15.04 9.57
CA HIS A 262 -1.28 -15.55 9.31
C HIS A 262 -2.10 -15.69 10.59
N GLU A 263 -1.51 -16.25 11.66
CA GLU A 263 -2.15 -16.34 12.97
C GLU A 263 -2.54 -14.95 13.51
N LYS A 264 -1.64 -13.96 13.39
CA LYS A 264 -1.91 -12.57 13.79
C LYS A 264 -3.02 -11.94 12.94
N GLN A 265 -3.05 -12.19 11.63
CA GLN A 265 -4.13 -11.71 10.73
C GLN A 265 -5.50 -12.24 11.14
N ILE A 266 -5.59 -13.51 11.55
CA ILE A 266 -6.83 -14.10 12.05
C ILE A 266 -7.18 -13.52 13.44
N ALA A 267 -6.23 -13.46 14.35
CA ALA A 267 -6.44 -12.99 15.71
C ALA A 267 -6.89 -11.51 15.77
N THR A 268 -6.44 -10.69 14.82
CA THR A 268 -6.84 -9.27 14.68
C THR A 268 -8.11 -9.07 13.88
N GLY A 269 -8.74 -10.14 13.39
CA GLY A 269 -9.94 -10.07 12.55
C GLY A 269 -9.72 -9.52 11.15
N LEU A 270 -8.45 -9.38 10.72
CA LEU A 270 -8.14 -8.92 9.36
C LEU A 270 -8.59 -9.97 8.32
N LEU A 271 -8.39 -11.23 8.62
CA LEU A 271 -8.78 -12.34 7.73
C LEU A 271 -9.65 -13.36 8.47
N PRO A 272 -10.64 -13.96 7.80
CA PRO A 272 -11.42 -15.04 8.37
C PRO A 272 -10.60 -16.33 8.49
N ALA A 273 -10.77 -17.08 9.58
CA ALA A 273 -10.02 -18.32 9.84
C ALA A 273 -10.21 -19.43 8.77
N LYS A 274 -11.24 -19.32 7.94
CA LYS A 274 -11.47 -20.26 6.83
C LYS A 274 -10.46 -20.13 5.68
N TRP A 275 -9.83 -18.95 5.52
CA TRP A 275 -8.78 -18.76 4.51
C TRP A 275 -7.46 -19.31 5.04
N LYS A 276 -7.11 -20.48 4.57
CA LYS A 276 -5.93 -21.21 5.03
C LYS A 276 -4.65 -20.56 4.53
N LEU A 277 -3.57 -20.68 5.30
CA LEU A 277 -2.24 -20.29 4.83
C LEU A 277 -1.88 -21.12 3.59
N SER A 278 -1.44 -20.45 2.52
CA SER A 278 -0.92 -21.15 1.35
C SER A 278 0.36 -21.94 1.72
N PRO A 279 0.55 -23.16 1.22
CA PRO A 279 1.76 -23.92 1.48
C PRO A 279 2.98 -23.18 0.93
N ARG A 280 4.16 -23.48 1.48
CA ARG A 280 5.41 -23.02 0.90
C ARG A 280 5.55 -23.59 -0.51
N ALA A 281 5.79 -22.72 -1.49
CA ALA A 281 5.91 -23.15 -2.88
C ALA A 281 7.12 -24.11 -3.07
N ALA A 282 6.99 -25.08 -3.95
CA ALA A 282 7.99 -26.15 -4.14
C ALA A 282 9.40 -25.63 -4.50
N HIS A 283 9.48 -24.45 -5.13
CA HIS A 283 10.77 -23.81 -5.50
C HIS A 283 11.39 -23.00 -4.35
N VAL A 284 10.70 -22.79 -3.23
CA VAL A 284 11.24 -22.18 -2.02
C VAL A 284 11.76 -23.28 -1.11
N PRO A 285 13.08 -23.31 -0.77
CA PRO A 285 13.60 -24.34 0.13
C PRO A 285 12.98 -24.22 1.52
N ALA A 286 12.90 -25.33 2.26
CA ALA A 286 12.59 -25.26 3.67
C ALA A 286 13.70 -24.48 4.40
N TRP A 287 13.33 -23.63 5.36
CA TRP A 287 14.33 -22.87 6.11
C TRP A 287 15.38 -23.79 6.78
N ASP A 288 14.90 -24.91 7.35
CA ASP A 288 15.78 -25.87 8.02
C ASP A 288 16.70 -26.65 7.08
N SER A 289 16.46 -26.61 5.77
CA SER A 289 17.33 -27.25 4.77
C SER A 289 18.49 -26.35 4.31
N LEU A 290 18.55 -25.10 4.76
CA LEU A 290 19.62 -24.17 4.45
C LEU A 290 20.84 -24.41 5.33
N THR A 291 22.06 -24.19 4.79
CA THR A 291 23.28 -24.16 5.60
C THR A 291 23.28 -22.96 6.53
N PRO A 292 24.12 -22.94 7.59
CA PRO A 292 24.26 -21.79 8.47
C PRO A 292 24.58 -20.50 7.71
N GLU A 293 25.46 -20.56 6.69
CA GLU A 293 25.87 -19.41 5.87
C GLU A 293 24.72 -18.92 4.99
N GLU A 294 23.89 -19.84 4.44
CA GLU A 294 22.70 -19.46 3.69
C GLU A 294 21.66 -18.81 4.59
N LYS A 295 21.42 -19.36 5.80
CA LYS A 295 20.52 -18.76 6.78
C LYS A 295 20.95 -17.34 7.16
N GLN A 296 22.23 -17.16 7.47
CA GLN A 296 22.77 -15.84 7.81
C GLN A 296 22.56 -14.85 6.67
N TRP A 297 22.83 -15.27 5.42
CA TRP A 297 22.61 -14.42 4.25
C TRP A 297 21.13 -14.04 4.06
N GLU A 298 20.23 -14.98 4.24
CA GLU A 298 18.80 -14.71 4.13
C GLU A 298 18.32 -13.80 5.28
N GLU A 299 18.83 -14.00 6.50
CA GLU A 299 18.56 -13.15 7.65
C GLU A 299 19.01 -11.71 7.38
N ASP A 300 20.27 -11.52 6.95
CA ASP A 300 20.84 -10.22 6.64
C ASP A 300 19.95 -9.45 5.63
N ARG A 301 19.48 -10.09 4.56
CA ARG A 301 18.64 -9.41 3.56
C ARG A 301 17.25 -9.06 4.08
N MET A 302 16.65 -9.87 4.97
CA MET A 302 15.38 -9.54 5.59
C MET A 302 15.50 -8.39 6.58
N GLU A 303 16.59 -8.32 7.32
CA GLU A 303 16.90 -7.20 8.22
C GLU A 303 16.95 -5.87 7.47
N VAL A 304 17.60 -5.85 6.30
CA VAL A 304 17.65 -4.66 5.45
C VAL A 304 16.27 -4.29 4.91
N TYR A 305 15.49 -5.27 4.47
CA TYR A 305 14.14 -5.04 3.97
C TYR A 305 13.23 -4.46 5.07
N ALA A 306 13.32 -5.02 6.27
CA ALA A 306 12.59 -4.52 7.44
C ALA A 306 13.02 -3.10 7.81
N ALA A 307 14.32 -2.81 7.75
CA ALA A 307 14.85 -1.47 7.98
C ALA A 307 14.34 -0.45 6.95
N MET A 308 14.22 -0.83 5.69
CA MET A 308 13.65 0.05 4.65
C MET A 308 12.18 0.37 4.94
N ILE A 309 11.40 -0.58 5.44
CA ILE A 309 9.99 -0.37 5.82
C ILE A 309 9.89 0.48 7.10
N ASP A 310 10.73 0.23 8.10
CA ASP A 310 10.79 1.06 9.32
C ASP A 310 11.11 2.53 8.96
N VAL A 311 12.11 2.77 8.08
CA VAL A 311 12.44 4.12 7.62
C VAL A 311 11.29 4.73 6.79
N LEU A 312 10.60 3.95 5.97
CA LEU A 312 9.40 4.41 5.24
C LEU A 312 8.31 4.86 6.21
N ASP A 313 7.99 4.05 7.22
CA ASP A 313 6.97 4.38 8.23
C ASP A 313 7.33 5.65 9.02
N GLN A 314 8.60 5.80 9.43
CA GLN A 314 9.08 7.02 10.10
C GLN A 314 8.90 8.26 9.21
N ASN A 315 9.15 8.15 7.92
CA ASN A 315 8.96 9.24 6.97
C ASN A 315 7.49 9.59 6.73
N ILE A 316 6.61 8.60 6.68
CA ILE A 316 5.16 8.82 6.68
C ILE A 316 4.72 9.52 7.97
N GLY A 317 5.28 9.13 9.12
CA GLY A 317 5.09 9.80 10.40
C GLY A 317 5.50 11.28 10.38
N ARG A 318 6.64 11.61 9.77
CA ARG A 318 7.10 12.99 9.58
C ARG A 318 6.11 13.81 8.75
N LEU A 319 5.60 13.25 7.65
CA LEU A 319 4.61 13.91 6.81
C LEU A 319 3.30 14.15 7.57
N ILE A 320 2.79 13.14 8.28
CA ILE A 320 1.58 13.25 9.11
C ILE A 320 1.77 14.30 10.23
N ALA A 321 2.93 14.29 10.88
CA ALA A 321 3.26 15.28 11.93
C ALA A 321 3.26 16.71 11.36
N HIS A 322 3.81 16.91 10.16
CA HIS A 322 3.78 18.19 9.48
C HIS A 322 2.33 18.65 9.18
N LEU A 323 1.50 17.75 8.62
CA LEU A 323 0.08 18.06 8.38
C LEU A 323 -0.67 18.44 9.67
N LYS A 324 -0.39 17.74 10.78
CA LYS A 324 -0.98 18.05 12.10
C LYS A 324 -0.50 19.40 12.61
N ALA A 325 0.81 19.68 12.58
CA ALA A 325 1.39 20.94 13.04
C ALA A 325 0.88 22.15 12.26
N LYS A 326 0.53 21.96 10.99
CA LYS A 326 -0.01 23.00 10.11
C LYS A 326 -1.55 23.08 10.11
N GLY A 327 -2.23 22.29 10.95
CA GLY A 327 -3.70 22.28 11.00
C GLY A 327 -4.38 21.70 9.77
N LEU A 328 -3.63 21.01 8.88
CA LEU A 328 -4.13 20.46 7.61
C LEU A 328 -4.72 19.06 7.75
N TYR A 329 -4.30 18.30 8.77
CA TYR A 329 -4.62 16.88 8.91
C TYR A 329 -6.12 16.58 8.90
N GLN A 330 -6.93 17.42 9.57
CA GLN A 330 -8.37 17.20 9.67
C GLN A 330 -9.11 17.40 8.34
N ASN A 331 -8.61 18.28 7.46
CA ASN A 331 -9.18 18.51 6.14
C ASN A 331 -8.42 17.77 5.02
N THR A 332 -7.71 16.69 5.34
CA THR A 332 -6.93 15.92 4.37
C THR A 332 -7.41 14.48 4.32
N ALA A 333 -7.76 14.00 3.11
CA ALA A 333 -7.90 12.59 2.82
C ALA A 333 -6.50 11.99 2.61
N ILE A 334 -6.17 10.92 3.31
CA ILE A 334 -4.86 10.25 3.21
C ILE A 334 -5.07 8.80 2.84
N PHE A 335 -4.42 8.37 1.77
CA PHE A 335 -4.46 7.01 1.27
C PHE A 335 -3.05 6.41 1.26
N PHE A 336 -2.95 5.15 1.66
CA PHE A 336 -1.71 4.37 1.57
C PHE A 336 -1.99 3.04 0.89
N CYS A 337 -1.15 2.66 -0.11
CA CYS A 337 -1.18 1.33 -0.72
C CYS A 337 0.20 0.94 -1.28
N SER A 338 0.32 -0.30 -1.79
CA SER A 338 1.47 -0.77 -2.56
C SER A 338 1.10 -0.97 -4.04
N ASP A 339 2.08 -0.80 -4.93
CA ASP A 339 1.88 -0.92 -6.37
C ASP A 339 1.85 -2.37 -6.90
N ASN A 340 2.38 -3.33 -6.16
CA ASN A 340 2.30 -4.76 -6.43
C ASN A 340 2.66 -5.57 -5.18
N GLY A 341 2.46 -6.88 -5.23
CA GLY A 341 2.96 -7.78 -4.20
C GLY A 341 4.49 -7.81 -4.13
N ALA A 342 5.02 -8.40 -3.07
CA ALA A 342 6.46 -8.51 -2.81
C ALA A 342 7.23 -9.13 -3.99
N CYS A 343 8.48 -8.69 -4.18
CA CYS A 343 9.30 -9.01 -5.35
C CYS A 343 10.13 -10.30 -5.10
N PRO A 344 9.94 -11.38 -5.89
CA PRO A 344 10.63 -12.64 -5.68
C PRO A 344 11.99 -12.74 -6.40
N PHE A 345 12.41 -11.67 -7.12
CA PHE A 345 13.56 -11.76 -8.03
C PHE A 345 14.87 -11.54 -7.29
N ASP A 346 15.82 -12.46 -7.48
CA ASP A 346 17.20 -12.27 -7.04
C ASP A 346 18.09 -11.83 -8.22
N ARG A 347 18.61 -10.63 -8.11
CA ARG A 347 19.59 -10.00 -9.02
C ARG A 347 20.75 -9.43 -8.23
N THR A 348 21.00 -9.98 -7.05
CA THR A 348 22.01 -9.50 -6.11
C THR A 348 23.37 -9.32 -6.76
N ARG A 349 23.97 -8.16 -6.55
CA ARG A 349 25.36 -7.83 -6.89
C ARG A 349 26.00 -7.16 -5.68
N GLY A 350 27.31 -7.25 -5.54
CA GLY A 350 27.99 -6.68 -4.39
C GLY A 350 27.56 -7.32 -3.07
N LYS A 351 27.39 -8.64 -3.05
CA LYS A 351 27.02 -9.43 -1.85
C LYS A 351 28.03 -9.22 -0.71
N GLU A 352 29.31 -8.98 -1.08
CA GLU A 352 30.40 -8.73 -0.16
C GLU A 352 30.37 -7.30 0.45
N LYS A 353 29.52 -6.44 -0.03
CA LYS A 353 29.32 -5.07 0.50
C LYS A 353 28.24 -5.05 1.56
N LYS A 354 28.37 -4.15 2.52
CA LYS A 354 27.30 -3.89 3.48
C LYS A 354 26.10 -3.19 2.82
N PRO A 355 24.86 -3.37 3.29
CA PRO A 355 23.67 -2.78 2.65
C PRO A 355 23.62 -1.24 2.74
N TRP A 356 24.44 -0.62 3.54
CA TRP A 356 24.64 0.83 3.58
C TRP A 356 25.81 1.34 2.72
N ASP A 357 26.49 0.43 2.00
CA ASP A 357 27.44 0.81 0.94
C ASP A 357 26.64 1.06 -0.35
N PRO A 358 26.78 2.23 -1.01
CA PRO A 358 26.11 2.51 -2.28
C PRO A 358 26.41 1.52 -3.41
N LYS A 359 27.46 0.73 -3.29
CA LYS A 359 27.83 -0.32 -4.26
C LYS A 359 27.17 -1.66 -3.97
N SER A 360 26.39 -1.80 -2.90
CA SER A 360 25.56 -2.98 -2.66
C SER A 360 24.29 -2.91 -3.50
N TYR A 361 23.91 -4.03 -4.09
CA TYR A 361 22.67 -4.18 -4.86
C TYR A 361 21.99 -5.50 -4.47
N TRP A 362 21.57 -5.61 -3.21
CA TRP A 362 20.92 -6.80 -2.69
C TRP A 362 19.45 -6.87 -3.15
N CYS A 363 18.92 -8.08 -3.21
CA CYS A 363 17.52 -8.35 -3.54
C CYS A 363 16.81 -9.08 -2.41
N TYR A 364 15.47 -9.01 -2.42
CA TYR A 364 14.61 -9.59 -1.39
C TYR A 364 14.54 -11.12 -1.47
N ASP A 365 14.47 -11.66 -2.70
CA ASP A 365 14.32 -13.09 -3.03
C ASP A 365 12.96 -13.70 -2.65
N VAL A 366 12.74 -14.90 -3.19
CA VAL A 366 11.46 -15.60 -3.20
C VAL A 366 11.02 -16.11 -1.83
N GLY A 367 11.98 -16.50 -0.97
CA GLY A 367 11.67 -16.96 0.39
C GLY A 367 10.95 -15.88 1.19
N TRP A 368 11.54 -14.71 1.25
CA TRP A 368 10.98 -13.57 1.96
C TRP A 368 9.80 -12.92 1.25
N ALA A 369 9.79 -12.92 -0.08
CA ALA A 369 8.61 -12.46 -0.82
C ALA A 369 7.36 -13.30 -0.50
N SER A 370 7.54 -14.60 -0.19
CA SER A 370 6.43 -15.44 0.28
C SER A 370 5.93 -15.05 1.67
N VAL A 371 6.81 -14.53 2.54
CA VAL A 371 6.43 -13.96 3.84
C VAL A 371 5.64 -12.66 3.63
N GLY A 372 6.17 -11.75 2.81
CA GLY A 372 5.53 -10.45 2.54
C GLY A 372 4.11 -10.58 1.98
N ASN A 373 3.83 -11.63 1.21
CA ASN A 373 2.52 -11.86 0.61
C ASN A 373 1.59 -12.76 1.45
N THR A 374 1.94 -13.08 2.70
CA THR A 374 1.12 -13.93 3.57
C THR A 374 -0.33 -13.40 3.66
N PRO A 375 -1.38 -14.23 3.50
CA PRO A 375 -1.36 -15.70 3.37
C PRO A 375 -1.32 -16.20 1.92
N PHE A 376 -1.26 -15.32 0.95
CA PHE A 376 -1.45 -15.59 -0.46
C PHE A 376 -0.26 -16.33 -1.10
N ARG A 377 -0.53 -16.95 -2.24
CA ARG A 377 0.49 -17.60 -3.08
C ARG A 377 0.95 -16.65 -4.18
N LEU A 378 2.18 -16.88 -4.65
CA LEU A 378 2.83 -16.14 -5.73
C LEU A 378 3.14 -14.67 -5.38
N TYR A 379 3.55 -13.88 -6.38
CA TYR A 379 4.32 -12.67 -6.15
C TYR A 379 4.11 -11.65 -7.25
N LYS A 380 4.77 -10.52 -7.16
CA LYS A 380 4.91 -9.51 -8.24
C LYS A 380 4.98 -10.15 -9.61
N GLN A 381 4.26 -9.60 -10.57
CA GLN A 381 4.02 -10.03 -11.97
C GLN A 381 3.00 -11.16 -12.13
N ASN A 382 2.62 -11.91 -11.10
CA ASN A 382 1.55 -12.89 -11.17
C ASN A 382 0.19 -12.24 -10.90
N GLN A 383 -0.86 -12.71 -11.58
CA GLN A 383 -2.23 -12.22 -11.37
C GLN A 383 -3.01 -13.06 -10.33
N HIS A 384 -2.30 -13.88 -9.57
CA HIS A 384 -2.78 -14.51 -8.35
C HIS A 384 -2.78 -13.52 -7.19
N GLU A 385 -3.50 -13.83 -6.11
CA GLU A 385 -3.68 -12.90 -4.98
C GLU A 385 -2.37 -12.34 -4.43
N GLY A 386 -1.29 -13.15 -4.32
CA GLY A 386 0.00 -12.66 -3.83
C GLY A 386 0.70 -11.63 -4.74
N GLY A 387 0.32 -11.56 -6.01
CA GLY A 387 0.84 -10.53 -6.93
C GLY A 387 -0.01 -9.26 -6.98
N ILE A 388 -1.34 -9.40 -6.84
CA ILE A 388 -2.31 -8.30 -7.03
C ILE A 388 -2.93 -7.76 -5.75
N ALA A 389 -2.97 -8.52 -4.65
CA ALA A 389 -3.50 -8.03 -3.38
C ALA A 389 -2.47 -7.11 -2.69
N SER A 390 -2.93 -5.97 -2.21
CA SER A 390 -2.12 -4.93 -1.59
C SER A 390 -2.75 -4.50 -0.26
N PRO A 391 -1.96 -4.12 0.75
CA PRO A 391 -2.51 -3.38 1.87
C PRO A 391 -3.04 -2.03 1.36
N MET A 392 -4.18 -1.60 1.89
CA MET A 392 -4.74 -0.28 1.60
C MET A 392 -5.38 0.30 2.85
N ILE A 393 -4.94 1.51 3.21
CA ILE A 393 -5.47 2.30 4.32
C ILE A 393 -6.05 3.59 3.76
N ALA A 394 -7.24 3.98 4.20
CA ALA A 394 -7.88 5.24 3.85
C ALA A 394 -8.31 6.00 5.09
N LYS A 395 -7.76 7.18 5.32
CA LYS A 395 -8.21 8.13 6.33
C LYS A 395 -8.91 9.29 5.62
N LEU A 396 -10.16 9.54 5.96
CA LEU A 396 -10.95 10.62 5.38
C LEU A 396 -10.84 11.92 6.18
N PRO A 397 -11.15 13.07 5.57
CA PRO A 397 -11.29 14.32 6.30
C PRO A 397 -12.37 14.23 7.39
N GLY A 398 -12.11 14.79 8.56
CA GLY A 398 -13.07 14.79 9.66
C GLY A 398 -14.35 15.60 9.39
N ASN A 399 -14.27 16.54 8.45
CA ASN A 399 -15.35 17.47 8.06
C ASN A 399 -15.86 17.24 6.63
N PHE A 400 -15.56 16.11 6.01
CA PHE A 400 -15.99 15.85 4.63
C PHE A 400 -17.52 15.77 4.54
N PRO A 401 -18.17 16.64 3.73
CA PRO A 401 -19.62 16.62 3.59
C PRO A 401 -20.04 15.42 2.74
N LEU A 402 -20.62 14.43 3.37
CA LEU A 402 -21.35 13.40 2.63
C LEU A 402 -22.61 14.04 2.05
N LYS A 403 -22.75 14.02 0.72
CA LYS A 403 -24.04 14.36 0.09
C LYS A 403 -25.10 13.47 0.71
N LYS A 404 -26.04 14.05 1.49
CA LYS A 404 -27.20 13.32 1.95
C LYS A 404 -27.88 12.74 0.71
N ALA A 405 -27.91 11.42 0.59
CA ALA A 405 -28.89 10.81 -0.28
C ALA A 405 -30.26 11.30 0.23
N LYS A 406 -31.05 11.93 -0.65
CA LYS A 406 -32.38 12.40 -0.29
C LYS A 406 -33.13 11.25 0.39
N GLY A 407 -33.36 11.34 1.70
CA GLY A 407 -34.36 10.54 2.39
C GLY A 407 -33.90 9.44 3.36
N ASP A 408 -32.61 9.24 3.65
CA ASP A 408 -32.23 8.25 4.67
C ASP A 408 -31.57 8.88 5.91
N PRO A 409 -32.32 9.06 7.02
CA PRO A 409 -31.77 9.54 8.29
C PRO A 409 -30.95 8.48 9.05
N THR A 410 -30.92 7.22 8.57
CA THR A 410 -30.29 6.09 9.28
C THR A 410 -28.88 5.77 8.78
N ARG A 411 -28.30 6.54 7.88
CA ARG A 411 -26.95 6.32 7.32
C ARG A 411 -25.91 6.26 8.44
N LYS A 412 -25.50 5.05 8.80
CA LYS A 412 -24.47 4.81 9.81
C LYS A 412 -23.11 5.18 9.22
N LYS A 413 -22.34 5.92 10.02
CA LYS A 413 -20.94 6.26 9.70
C LYS A 413 -20.08 5.00 9.84
N THR A 414 -19.07 4.85 8.97
CA THR A 414 -18.06 3.80 9.14
C THR A 414 -17.21 4.15 10.36
N PRO A 415 -17.19 3.32 11.42
CA PRO A 415 -16.36 3.58 12.59
C PRO A 415 -14.87 3.61 12.22
N LEU A 416 -14.08 4.40 12.95
CA LEU A 416 -12.62 4.40 12.83
C LEU A 416 -12.04 3.03 13.17
N GLY A 417 -10.92 2.70 12.53
CA GLY A 417 -10.25 1.42 12.72
C GLY A 417 -10.98 0.24 12.08
N THR A 418 -12.03 0.49 11.29
CA THR A 418 -12.83 -0.55 10.65
C THR A 418 -12.06 -1.28 9.55
N ILE A 419 -12.51 -2.50 9.27
CA ILE A 419 -12.05 -3.32 8.16
C ILE A 419 -13.21 -3.48 7.17
N THR A 420 -12.93 -3.35 5.88
CA THR A 420 -13.88 -3.65 4.80
C THR A 420 -13.36 -4.79 3.93
N ASP A 421 -14.26 -5.66 3.53
CA ASP A 421 -14.02 -6.75 2.58
C ASP A 421 -14.57 -6.44 1.17
N GLN A 422 -15.11 -5.26 0.96
CA GLN A 422 -15.58 -4.86 -0.37
C GLN A 422 -14.40 -4.73 -1.33
N PRO A 423 -14.44 -5.41 -2.51
CA PRO A 423 -13.35 -5.33 -3.49
C PRO A 423 -13.16 -3.91 -4.01
N ALA A 424 -11.91 -3.48 -4.08
CA ALA A 424 -11.49 -2.20 -4.63
C ALA A 424 -10.19 -2.37 -5.46
N HIS A 425 -9.91 -1.42 -6.34
CA HIS A 425 -8.77 -1.48 -7.25
C HIS A 425 -8.14 -0.10 -7.41
N LEU A 426 -6.87 -0.02 -7.84
CA LEU A 426 -6.18 1.24 -8.10
C LEU A 426 -6.94 2.19 -9.04
N ILE A 427 -7.70 1.64 -10.01
CA ILE A 427 -8.53 2.45 -10.93
C ILE A 427 -9.62 3.26 -10.22
N ASP A 428 -9.95 2.92 -8.98
CA ASP A 428 -11.04 3.54 -8.21
C ASP A 428 -10.64 4.89 -7.57
N PHE A 429 -9.33 5.20 -7.55
CA PHE A 429 -8.87 6.47 -6.96
C PHE A 429 -9.29 7.68 -7.78
N LEU A 430 -9.10 7.66 -9.11
CA LEU A 430 -9.50 8.82 -9.92
C LEU A 430 -10.98 9.18 -9.75
N PRO A 431 -11.96 8.26 -9.92
CA PRO A 431 -13.37 8.62 -9.71
C PRO A 431 -13.65 9.07 -8.27
N SER A 432 -12.93 8.55 -7.27
CA SER A 432 -13.05 9.02 -5.88
C SER A 432 -12.55 10.45 -5.71
N PHE A 433 -11.42 10.80 -6.33
CA PHE A 433 -10.87 12.15 -6.27
C PHE A 433 -11.74 13.16 -7.03
N LEU A 434 -12.34 12.75 -8.16
CA LEU A 434 -13.33 13.56 -8.87
C LEU A 434 -14.57 13.84 -8.01
N GLU A 435 -15.06 12.83 -7.30
CA GLU A 435 -16.19 13.00 -6.40
C GLU A 435 -15.84 13.88 -5.19
N PHE A 436 -14.65 13.73 -4.59
CA PHE A 436 -14.15 14.61 -3.51
C PHE A 436 -14.06 16.07 -3.95
N SER A 437 -13.60 16.30 -5.17
CA SER A 437 -13.40 17.66 -5.71
C SER A 437 -14.66 18.27 -6.32
N GLY A 438 -15.67 17.46 -6.63
CA GLY A 438 -16.82 17.89 -7.45
C GLY A 438 -16.46 18.13 -8.92
N THR A 439 -15.33 17.58 -9.37
CA THR A 439 -14.85 17.70 -10.75
C THR A 439 -15.43 16.61 -11.64
N GLN A 440 -15.65 16.94 -12.93
CA GLN A 440 -16.17 15.97 -13.90
C GLN A 440 -15.03 15.28 -14.65
N TYR A 441 -15.23 14.00 -15.01
CA TYR A 441 -14.32 13.27 -15.86
C TYR A 441 -14.31 13.86 -17.29
N GLN A 442 -13.13 14.22 -17.78
CA GLN A 442 -12.96 14.83 -19.09
C GLN A 442 -12.58 13.76 -20.11
N ARG A 443 -13.33 13.69 -21.24
CA ARG A 443 -13.07 12.78 -22.37
C ARG A 443 -12.09 13.36 -23.39
N LYS A 444 -11.65 14.60 -23.19
CA LYS A 444 -10.60 15.26 -23.95
C LYS A 444 -9.75 16.11 -23.01
N VAL A 445 -8.44 15.88 -23.03
CA VAL A 445 -7.46 16.64 -22.24
C VAL A 445 -6.31 17.01 -23.17
N ALA A 446 -6.07 18.32 -23.32
CA ALA A 446 -5.20 18.86 -24.35
C ALA A 446 -5.57 18.32 -25.75
N ASP A 447 -4.66 17.70 -26.46
CA ASP A 447 -4.86 17.08 -27.78
C ASP A 447 -5.24 15.60 -27.72
N ARG A 448 -5.32 15.00 -26.51
CA ARG A 448 -5.61 13.57 -26.30
C ARG A 448 -7.10 13.29 -26.13
N ASN A 449 -7.60 12.28 -26.85
CA ASN A 449 -8.90 11.69 -26.57
C ASN A 449 -8.75 10.63 -25.49
N ILE A 450 -9.46 10.79 -24.40
CA ILE A 450 -9.36 9.94 -23.20
C ILE A 450 -10.42 8.84 -23.25
N ASP A 451 -10.01 7.61 -22.98
CA ASP A 451 -10.92 6.46 -22.94
C ASP A 451 -11.94 6.56 -21.79
N PRO A 452 -13.09 5.88 -21.88
CA PRO A 452 -14.08 5.87 -20.78
C PRO A 452 -13.50 5.36 -19.48
N LEU A 453 -13.87 6.01 -18.37
CA LEU A 453 -13.47 5.64 -17.02
C LEU A 453 -13.91 4.21 -16.67
N GLU A 454 -13.01 3.41 -16.12
CA GLU A 454 -13.28 2.04 -15.66
C GLU A 454 -13.49 1.97 -14.15
N GLY A 455 -12.81 2.81 -13.40
CA GLY A 455 -12.89 2.86 -11.93
C GLY A 455 -14.27 3.29 -11.45
N LYS A 456 -14.58 2.91 -10.22
CA LYS A 456 -15.80 3.29 -9.49
C LYS A 456 -15.41 3.95 -8.17
N SER A 457 -16.09 5.03 -7.80
CA SER A 457 -15.78 5.76 -6.56
C SER A 457 -15.82 4.87 -5.31
N LEU A 458 -14.88 5.10 -4.41
CA LEU A 458 -14.79 4.46 -3.09
C LEU A 458 -15.67 5.15 -2.03
N LEU A 459 -16.25 6.32 -2.33
CA LEU A 459 -17.04 7.07 -1.38
C LEU A 459 -18.16 6.25 -0.70
N PRO A 460 -18.94 5.42 -1.42
CA PRO A 460 -19.95 4.60 -0.76
C PRO A 460 -19.36 3.69 0.33
N ILE A 461 -18.17 3.11 0.10
CA ILE A 461 -17.51 2.27 1.11
C ILE A 461 -17.14 3.11 2.33
N PHE A 462 -16.60 4.31 2.12
CA PHE A 462 -16.22 5.22 3.21
C PHE A 462 -17.41 5.69 4.04
N THR A 463 -18.59 5.71 3.46
CA THR A 463 -19.83 6.10 4.15
C THR A 463 -20.55 4.93 4.81
N GLY A 464 -19.96 3.74 4.77
CA GLY A 464 -20.55 2.52 5.32
C GLY A 464 -21.60 1.86 4.42
N ASP A 465 -21.72 2.31 3.17
CA ASP A 465 -22.65 1.75 2.20
C ASP A 465 -21.98 0.61 1.40
N LYS A 466 -22.80 -0.21 0.77
CA LYS A 466 -22.33 -1.12 -0.28
C LYS A 466 -22.11 -0.32 -1.56
N ARG A 467 -20.90 -0.46 -2.11
CA ARG A 467 -20.58 0.07 -3.44
C ARG A 467 -21.08 -0.89 -4.51
N GLU A 468 -21.53 -0.35 -5.63
CA GLU A 468 -21.76 -1.15 -6.83
C GLU A 468 -20.45 -1.87 -7.23
N PRO A 469 -20.40 -3.22 -7.24
CA PRO A 469 -19.16 -3.94 -7.48
C PRO A 469 -18.66 -3.77 -8.91
N HIS A 470 -17.36 -3.98 -9.11
CA HIS A 470 -16.85 -4.25 -10.44
C HIS A 470 -17.31 -5.64 -10.90
N ASP A 471 -17.90 -5.74 -12.06
CA ASP A 471 -18.27 -7.01 -12.66
C ASP A 471 -18.10 -6.97 -14.19
N PRO A 472 -16.94 -7.43 -14.68
CA PRO A 472 -15.79 -7.99 -13.93
C PRO A 472 -14.69 -6.97 -13.56
N LEU A 473 -13.77 -7.37 -12.66
CA LEU A 473 -12.42 -6.81 -12.56
C LEU A 473 -11.45 -7.59 -13.44
N TYR A 474 -10.72 -6.87 -14.26
CA TYR A 474 -9.76 -7.41 -15.21
C TYR A 474 -8.33 -7.19 -14.74
N PHE A 475 -7.47 -8.19 -14.94
CA PHE A 475 -6.06 -8.16 -14.56
C PHE A 475 -5.19 -8.71 -15.70
N HIS A 476 -4.11 -7.99 -16.01
CA HIS A 476 -3.16 -8.38 -17.04
C HIS A 476 -1.77 -7.79 -16.77
N TYR A 477 -0.76 -8.59 -16.94
CA TYR A 477 0.61 -8.16 -17.11
C TYR A 477 1.38 -9.17 -17.96
N ALA A 478 1.98 -8.72 -19.06
CA ALA A 478 2.70 -9.56 -20.03
C ALA A 478 1.82 -10.73 -20.54
N THR A 479 2.04 -11.95 -20.03
CA THR A 479 1.22 -13.13 -20.35
C THR A 479 0.42 -13.66 -19.18
N ASP A 480 0.62 -13.09 -17.99
CA ASP A 480 -0.16 -13.39 -16.79
C ASP A 480 -1.52 -12.70 -16.83
N ARG A 481 -2.56 -13.42 -16.45
CA ARG A 481 -3.95 -13.05 -16.69
C ARG A 481 -4.82 -13.44 -15.51
N ALA A 482 -5.82 -12.61 -15.18
CA ALA A 482 -6.91 -13.00 -14.31
C ALA A 482 -8.18 -12.16 -14.61
N LEU A 483 -9.33 -12.69 -14.23
CA LEU A 483 -10.61 -12.00 -14.22
C LEU A 483 -11.35 -12.40 -12.95
N ARG A 484 -11.88 -11.41 -12.25
CA ARG A 484 -12.75 -11.62 -11.10
C ARG A 484 -14.17 -11.13 -11.42
N SER A 485 -15.18 -11.96 -11.21
CA SER A 485 -16.60 -11.63 -11.34
C SER A 485 -17.30 -12.11 -10.05
N GLY A 486 -17.75 -11.18 -9.22
CA GLY A 486 -18.24 -11.47 -7.88
C GLY A 486 -17.19 -12.22 -7.04
N ASP A 487 -17.56 -13.39 -6.52
CA ASP A 487 -16.66 -14.26 -5.74
C ASP A 487 -15.82 -15.21 -6.61
N TRP A 488 -16.06 -15.27 -7.90
CA TRP A 488 -15.32 -16.15 -8.78
C TRP A 488 -14.13 -15.46 -9.44
N LYS A 489 -13.01 -16.14 -9.49
CA LYS A 489 -11.80 -15.68 -10.15
C LYS A 489 -11.20 -16.78 -11.03
N ILE A 490 -10.88 -16.41 -12.28
CA ILE A 490 -9.97 -17.21 -13.10
C ILE A 490 -8.60 -16.57 -13.08
N ALA A 491 -7.55 -17.38 -13.06
CA ALA A 491 -6.17 -16.93 -13.17
C ALA A 491 -5.38 -17.84 -14.10
N SER A 492 -4.37 -17.28 -14.77
CA SER A 492 -3.49 -18.05 -15.67
C SER A 492 -2.08 -17.45 -15.58
N ALA A 493 -1.17 -18.22 -15.00
CA ALA A 493 0.24 -17.86 -14.97
C ALA A 493 0.88 -18.05 -16.35
N LYS A 494 1.57 -17.02 -16.83
CA LYS A 494 2.34 -17.03 -18.10
C LYS A 494 1.57 -17.54 -19.32
N GLY A 495 0.27 -17.26 -19.37
CA GLY A 495 -0.61 -17.69 -20.45
C GLY A 495 -0.83 -19.21 -20.51
N GLY A 496 -0.63 -19.90 -19.40
CA GLY A 496 -0.91 -21.33 -19.23
C GLY A 496 -2.41 -21.65 -19.14
N LYS A 497 -2.74 -22.80 -18.57
CA LYS A 497 -4.13 -23.19 -18.33
C LYS A 497 -4.80 -22.18 -17.38
N TRP A 498 -6.12 -21.99 -17.57
CA TRP A 498 -6.92 -21.26 -16.62
C TRP A 498 -7.19 -22.11 -15.38
N GLU A 499 -6.94 -21.54 -14.23
CA GLU A 499 -7.35 -22.01 -12.91
C GLU A 499 -8.65 -21.28 -12.51
N LEU A 500 -9.50 -21.87 -11.69
CA LEU A 500 -10.76 -21.26 -11.21
C LEU A 500 -10.87 -21.38 -9.71
N TYR A 501 -11.19 -20.26 -9.05
CA TYR A 501 -11.32 -20.19 -7.59
C TYR A 501 -12.62 -19.51 -7.17
N ASN A 502 -13.19 -19.94 -6.01
CA ASN A 502 -14.21 -19.22 -5.29
C ASN A 502 -13.56 -18.44 -4.14
N LEU A 503 -13.36 -17.15 -4.32
CA LEU A 503 -12.63 -16.30 -3.35
C LEU A 503 -13.39 -16.11 -2.02
N ALA A 504 -14.70 -16.30 -1.99
CA ALA A 504 -15.46 -16.26 -0.74
C ALA A 504 -14.99 -17.35 0.23
N ASP A 505 -14.62 -18.53 -0.29
CA ASP A 505 -14.21 -19.69 0.50
C ASP A 505 -12.70 -19.92 0.46
N ASP A 506 -12.04 -19.63 -0.65
CA ASP A 506 -10.64 -19.92 -0.92
C ASP A 506 -9.92 -18.73 -1.58
N ARG A 507 -9.76 -17.64 -0.85
CA ARG A 507 -9.01 -16.49 -1.37
C ARG A 507 -7.50 -16.75 -1.48
N THR A 508 -7.02 -17.81 -0.85
CA THR A 508 -5.61 -18.22 -0.96
C THR A 508 -5.32 -19.08 -2.20
N GLU A 509 -6.36 -19.35 -3.01
CA GLU A 509 -6.24 -20.02 -4.32
C GLU A 509 -5.60 -21.41 -4.24
N LEU A 510 -6.07 -22.23 -3.29
CA LEU A 510 -5.53 -23.58 -3.03
C LEU A 510 -6.29 -24.68 -3.75
N ASN A 511 -7.58 -24.45 -4.07
CA ASN A 511 -8.46 -25.45 -4.62
C ASN A 511 -8.89 -25.04 -6.04
N ASP A 512 -8.15 -25.47 -7.05
CA ASP A 512 -8.52 -25.24 -8.44
C ASP A 512 -9.79 -26.01 -8.81
N LEU A 513 -10.86 -25.25 -9.11
CA LEU A 513 -12.18 -25.76 -9.48
C LEU A 513 -12.39 -25.83 -11.00
N ALA A 514 -11.38 -25.53 -11.82
CA ALA A 514 -11.53 -25.43 -13.27
C ALA A 514 -12.09 -26.72 -13.90
N ALA A 515 -11.61 -27.87 -13.48
CA ALA A 515 -12.08 -29.16 -13.99
C ALA A 515 -13.53 -29.47 -13.59
N LYS A 516 -14.01 -28.91 -12.45
CA LYS A 516 -15.40 -29.09 -11.97
C LYS A 516 -16.39 -28.17 -12.66
N HIS A 517 -15.94 -27.00 -13.15
CA HIS A 517 -16.78 -25.96 -13.71
C HIS A 517 -16.27 -25.44 -15.08
N PRO A 518 -16.06 -26.31 -16.08
CA PRO A 518 -15.44 -25.93 -17.36
C PRO A 518 -16.21 -24.83 -18.11
N ALA A 519 -17.54 -24.87 -18.11
CA ALA A 519 -18.37 -23.85 -18.74
C ALA A 519 -18.23 -22.45 -18.10
N LYS A 520 -18.02 -22.39 -16.76
CA LYS A 520 -17.74 -21.14 -16.08
C LYS A 520 -16.37 -20.58 -16.46
N VAL A 521 -15.36 -21.43 -16.55
CA VAL A 521 -14.00 -21.04 -17.01
C VAL A 521 -14.07 -20.49 -18.42
N GLU A 522 -14.75 -21.15 -19.35
CA GLU A 522 -14.91 -20.72 -20.74
C GLU A 522 -15.61 -19.35 -20.83
N LYS A 523 -16.72 -19.18 -20.08
CA LYS A 523 -17.44 -17.90 -20.02
C LYS A 523 -16.54 -16.77 -19.54
N MET A 524 -15.84 -16.96 -18.41
CA MET A 524 -14.98 -15.93 -17.82
C MET A 524 -13.74 -15.65 -18.69
N ALA A 525 -13.15 -16.68 -19.30
CA ALA A 525 -12.03 -16.53 -20.23
C ALA A 525 -12.46 -15.73 -21.47
N THR A 526 -13.66 -16.01 -22.03
CA THR A 526 -14.22 -15.24 -23.14
C THR A 526 -14.39 -13.76 -22.77
N GLN A 527 -14.87 -13.45 -21.56
CA GLN A 527 -14.96 -12.08 -21.07
C GLN A 527 -13.56 -11.43 -20.95
N TRP A 528 -12.57 -12.17 -20.42
CA TRP A 528 -11.20 -11.66 -20.34
C TRP A 528 -10.66 -11.29 -21.72
N PHE A 529 -10.80 -12.18 -22.71
CA PHE A 529 -10.33 -11.94 -24.08
C PHE A 529 -11.06 -10.78 -24.76
N ALA A 530 -12.35 -10.59 -24.51
CA ALA A 530 -13.11 -9.46 -25.01
C ALA A 530 -12.54 -8.14 -24.47
N ILE A 531 -12.35 -8.01 -23.16
CA ILE A 531 -11.76 -6.82 -22.53
C ILE A 531 -10.34 -6.57 -23.05
N ALA A 532 -9.51 -7.62 -23.10
CA ALA A 532 -8.13 -7.56 -23.58
C ALA A 532 -8.05 -7.03 -25.02
N LYS A 533 -8.96 -7.47 -25.89
CA LYS A 533 -9.01 -7.05 -27.29
C LYS A 533 -9.63 -5.66 -27.47
N ASP A 534 -10.78 -5.41 -26.85
CA ASP A 534 -11.62 -4.26 -27.15
C ASP A 534 -11.21 -3.01 -26.35
N LYS A 535 -10.89 -3.17 -25.07
CA LYS A 535 -10.46 -2.07 -24.19
C LYS A 535 -8.94 -1.90 -24.18
N GLU A 536 -8.22 -2.95 -23.81
CA GLU A 536 -6.74 -2.92 -23.72
C GLU A 536 -6.07 -2.92 -25.10
N ARG A 537 -6.77 -3.32 -26.16
CA ARG A 537 -6.27 -3.35 -27.56
C ARG A 537 -5.03 -4.25 -27.72
N LEU A 538 -4.96 -5.31 -26.92
CA LEU A 538 -3.86 -6.26 -26.96
C LEU A 538 -3.81 -7.01 -28.28
N LYS A 539 -2.61 -7.36 -28.74
CA LYS A 539 -2.36 -8.02 -30.03
C LYS A 539 -1.35 -9.17 -29.91
N GLY A 540 -1.39 -10.07 -30.86
CA GLY A 540 -0.35 -11.06 -31.09
C GLY A 540 -0.11 -12.02 -29.91
N LYS A 541 1.12 -12.06 -29.39
CA LYS A 541 1.54 -12.99 -28.33
C LYS A 541 0.84 -12.77 -26.99
N GLN A 542 0.39 -11.55 -26.70
CA GLN A 542 -0.32 -11.23 -25.46
C GLN A 542 -1.67 -11.93 -25.36
N LEU A 543 -2.32 -12.22 -26.48
CA LEU A 543 -3.61 -12.93 -26.53
C LEU A 543 -3.47 -14.45 -26.68
N LYS A 544 -2.30 -14.95 -27.07
CA LYS A 544 -2.10 -16.39 -27.29
C LYS A 544 -1.71 -17.10 -26.00
N PRO A 545 -2.18 -18.35 -25.79
CA PRO A 545 -1.56 -19.22 -24.82
C PRO A 545 -0.09 -19.38 -25.19
N VAL A 546 0.80 -19.23 -24.21
CA VAL A 546 2.20 -19.57 -24.44
C VAL A 546 2.28 -21.09 -24.53
N LYS A 547 2.64 -21.63 -25.70
CA LYS A 547 3.06 -23.04 -25.80
C LYS A 547 4.33 -23.15 -24.98
N ALA A 548 4.15 -23.51 -23.71
CA ALA A 548 5.21 -23.46 -22.74
C ALA A 548 6.16 -24.63 -22.89
N LYS A 549 7.20 -24.46 -23.70
CA LYS A 549 8.53 -24.87 -23.23
C LYS A 549 9.05 -23.70 -22.39
N LEU A 550 8.54 -23.55 -21.19
CA LEU A 550 9.02 -22.56 -20.25
C LEU A 550 10.33 -23.08 -19.74
N THR A 551 11.41 -22.56 -20.29
CA THR A 551 12.74 -22.69 -19.67
C THR A 551 12.61 -21.92 -18.34
N PRO A 552 12.75 -22.59 -17.18
CA PRO A 552 12.66 -21.92 -15.90
C PRO A 552 13.72 -20.80 -15.87
N LYS A 553 13.32 -19.55 -15.73
CA LYS A 553 14.28 -18.50 -15.41
C LYS A 553 14.91 -18.87 -14.07
N LYS A 554 16.22 -18.91 -14.00
CA LYS A 554 16.94 -19.08 -12.75
C LYS A 554 16.84 -17.77 -11.97
N PHE A 555 16.27 -17.80 -10.78
CA PHE A 555 16.32 -16.72 -9.81
C PHE A 555 17.40 -17.08 -8.79
N GLY A 556 18.52 -16.34 -8.74
CA GLY A 556 19.61 -16.59 -7.80
C GLY A 556 20.10 -18.04 -7.75
N GLY A 557 20.11 -18.76 -8.89
CA GLY A 557 20.39 -20.20 -8.94
C GLY A 557 19.16 -21.09 -8.72
N ARG A 558 18.02 -20.55 -8.26
CA ARG A 558 16.75 -21.23 -8.03
C ARG A 558 15.82 -21.10 -9.23
N ARG A 559 14.94 -22.10 -9.44
CA ARG A 559 14.03 -22.11 -10.61
C ARG A 559 12.82 -21.20 -10.42
N ASP A 560 12.34 -20.61 -11.53
CA ASP A 560 11.15 -19.74 -11.57
C ASP A 560 9.92 -20.42 -10.92
N PRO A 561 9.28 -19.73 -9.93
CA PRO A 561 8.13 -20.23 -9.19
C PRO A 561 6.85 -20.45 -9.99
N GLY A 562 6.80 -20.07 -11.23
CA GLY A 562 5.51 -20.01 -11.94
C GLY A 562 5.06 -21.28 -12.64
N ILE A 563 5.80 -22.41 -12.59
CA ILE A 563 5.44 -23.60 -13.38
C ILE A 563 5.95 -24.88 -12.71
N GLU A 564 5.05 -25.57 -12.04
CA GLU A 564 5.24 -27.00 -11.82
C GLU A 564 5.13 -27.76 -13.15
N LYS A 565 6.17 -28.52 -13.50
CA LYS A 565 6.02 -29.56 -14.48
C LYS A 565 5.15 -30.66 -13.84
N LYS A 566 3.94 -30.85 -14.35
CA LYS A 566 3.27 -32.13 -14.30
C LYS A 566 3.69 -32.94 -15.48
#